data_0ddca2d512af2650f01672407425f43a
#
_entry.id   0ddca2d512af2650f01672407425f43a
#
_cell.length_a   1.000
_cell.length_b   1.000
_cell.length_c   1.000
_cell.angle_alpha   90.00
_cell.angle_beta   90.00
_cell.angle_gamma   90.00
#
_symmetry.space_group_name_H-M   'P 1'
#
loop_
_entity.id
_entity.type
_entity.pdbx_description
1 polymer ?
#
loop_
_entity_poly.entity_id
_entity_poly.type
_entity_poly.pdbx_seq_one_letter_code
_entity_poly.pdbx_strand_id
1 'polypeptide(L)'
;MTKSARIQEKIMHFLADGCPHTVQEIKSFLEQVGISDYSEGQFSGSINTLLRNKSIKKTDRGIYVINQNQGGISLMKTCFVVSPIGDIGSETRINADKLFKYIISPVCESCGFEAVRVDQINDSDSITQTIIDKLLSSELVIADISGHNPNVFYEMGYRKCTDRPII
;
A
#
# COMPACT_ATOMS: atom_id res chain seq x y z
N MET A 1 8.37 -3.93 -18.28
CA MET A 1 7.50 -2.79 -17.97
C MET A 1 7.55 -1.80 -19.13
N THR A 2 6.42 -1.33 -19.66
CA THR A 2 6.39 -0.38 -20.76
C THR A 2 6.79 1.03 -20.30
N LYS A 3 7.30 1.90 -21.20
CA LYS A 3 7.63 3.30 -20.87
C LYS A 3 6.41 4.03 -20.27
N SER A 4 5.22 3.86 -20.84
CA SER A 4 4.00 4.49 -20.34
C SER A 4 3.62 4.01 -18.94
N ALA A 5 3.79 2.73 -18.64
CA ALA A 5 3.53 2.21 -17.30
C ALA A 5 4.49 2.81 -16.25
N ARG A 6 5.77 2.98 -16.61
CA ARG A 6 6.77 3.63 -15.76
C ARG A 6 6.45 5.10 -15.49
N ILE A 7 5.99 5.82 -16.52
CA ILE A 7 5.55 7.22 -16.38
C ILE A 7 4.35 7.30 -15.46
N GLN A 8 3.34 6.44 -15.65
CA GLN A 8 2.13 6.41 -14.81
C GLN A 8 2.45 6.14 -13.34
N GLU A 9 3.30 5.16 -13.07
CA GLU A 9 3.77 4.83 -11.71
C GLU A 9 4.41 6.05 -11.03
N LYS A 10 5.31 6.75 -11.72
CA LYS A 10 5.99 7.91 -11.14
C LYS A 10 5.08 9.12 -10.97
N ILE A 11 4.12 9.34 -11.88
CA ILE A 11 3.09 10.38 -11.71
C ILE A 11 2.26 10.08 -10.46
N MET A 12 1.83 8.84 -10.29
CA MET A 12 1.07 8.44 -9.10
C MET A 12 1.87 8.62 -7.81
N HIS A 13 3.16 8.26 -7.83
CA HIS A 13 4.05 8.47 -6.70
C HIS A 13 4.22 9.96 -6.36
N PHE A 14 4.32 10.82 -7.36
CA PHE A 14 4.44 12.26 -7.15
C PHE A 14 3.17 12.90 -6.56
N LEU A 15 2.01 12.51 -7.07
CA LEU A 15 0.71 13.02 -6.60
C LEU A 15 0.27 12.39 -5.26
N ALA A 16 1.12 11.55 -4.70
CA ALA A 16 0.87 10.80 -3.47
C ALA A 16 0.69 11.66 -2.23
N ASP A 17 1.20 12.88 -2.24
CA ASP A 17 1.02 13.85 -1.16
C ASP A 17 -0.43 14.36 -1.01
N GLY A 18 -1.30 14.01 -2.00
CA GLY A 18 -2.69 14.43 -2.03
C GLY A 18 -2.91 15.92 -2.37
N CYS A 19 -1.83 16.66 -2.69
CA CYS A 19 -1.90 18.04 -3.09
C CYS A 19 -2.18 18.20 -4.59
N PRO A 20 -2.83 19.30 -5.03
CA PRO A 20 -2.96 19.62 -6.44
C PRO A 20 -1.63 20.05 -7.04
N HIS A 21 -1.22 19.42 -8.15
CA HIS A 21 0.01 19.74 -8.87
C HIS A 21 -0.24 20.10 -10.33
N THR A 22 0.54 21.04 -10.84
CA THR A 22 0.52 21.45 -12.24
C THR A 22 1.24 20.42 -13.13
N VAL A 23 0.91 20.43 -14.43
CA VAL A 23 1.65 19.66 -15.44
C VAL A 23 3.15 19.93 -15.38
N GLN A 24 3.54 21.17 -15.12
CA GLN A 24 4.95 21.57 -15.09
C GLN A 24 5.70 20.92 -13.93
N GLU A 25 5.10 20.92 -12.74
CA GLU A 25 5.66 20.26 -11.54
C GLU A 25 5.79 18.75 -11.75
N ILE A 26 4.77 18.10 -12.33
CA ILE A 26 4.82 16.69 -12.67
C ILE A 26 5.97 16.38 -13.64
N LYS A 27 6.14 17.18 -14.70
CA LYS A 27 7.24 17.02 -15.66
C LYS A 27 8.61 17.22 -15.02
N SER A 28 8.77 18.27 -14.22
CA SER A 28 10.02 18.54 -13.49
C SER A 28 10.38 17.39 -12.56
N PHE A 29 9.41 16.81 -11.87
CA PHE A 29 9.64 15.61 -11.04
C PHE A 29 10.08 14.41 -11.88
N LEU A 30 9.44 14.15 -13.04
CA LEU A 30 9.84 13.06 -13.92
C LEU A 30 11.28 13.20 -14.39
N GLU A 31 11.73 14.41 -14.72
CA GLU A 31 13.12 14.72 -15.08
C GLU A 31 14.07 14.46 -13.91
N GLN A 32 13.71 14.88 -12.69
CA GLN A 32 14.51 14.66 -11.48
C GLN A 32 14.72 13.16 -11.16
N VAL A 33 13.72 12.32 -11.45
CA VAL A 33 13.82 10.86 -11.23
C VAL A 33 14.37 10.12 -12.46
N GLY A 34 14.97 10.85 -13.41
CA GLY A 34 15.66 10.27 -14.58
C GLY A 34 14.72 9.75 -15.67
N ILE A 35 13.51 10.29 -15.78
CA ILE A 35 12.57 10.00 -16.87
C ILE A 35 12.42 11.25 -17.72
N SER A 36 13.29 11.41 -18.70
CA SER A 36 13.26 12.54 -19.68
C SER A 36 13.04 12.07 -21.12
N ASP A 37 13.09 10.76 -21.39
CA ASP A 37 13.06 10.15 -22.72
C ASP A 37 11.62 9.82 -23.19
N TYR A 38 10.66 10.71 -22.95
CA TYR A 38 9.27 10.53 -23.37
C TYR A 38 8.80 11.66 -24.32
N SER A 39 7.87 11.34 -25.22
CA SER A 39 7.20 12.34 -26.05
C SER A 39 6.01 12.97 -25.32
N GLU A 40 5.60 14.18 -25.77
CA GLU A 40 4.37 14.82 -25.27
C GLU A 40 3.13 13.91 -25.39
N GLY A 41 3.07 13.11 -26.45
CA GLY A 41 1.99 12.14 -26.66
C GLY A 41 2.00 11.03 -25.61
N GLN A 42 3.19 10.54 -25.21
CA GLN A 42 3.33 9.52 -24.15
C GLN A 42 2.96 10.07 -22.78
N PHE A 43 3.36 11.31 -22.48
CA PHE A 43 2.97 11.97 -21.24
C PHE A 43 1.45 12.19 -21.19
N SER A 44 0.88 12.83 -22.22
CA SER A 44 -0.57 13.08 -22.31
C SER A 44 -1.38 11.80 -22.30
N GLY A 45 -0.92 10.75 -22.98
CA GLY A 45 -1.53 9.43 -22.97
C GLY A 45 -1.52 8.79 -21.58
N SER A 46 -0.43 8.97 -20.83
CA SER A 46 -0.33 8.48 -19.45
C SER A 46 -1.30 9.22 -18.51
N ILE A 47 -1.37 10.55 -18.58
CA ILE A 47 -2.33 11.37 -17.85
C ILE A 47 -3.78 10.96 -18.19
N ASN A 48 -4.10 10.82 -19.48
CA ASN A 48 -5.43 10.43 -19.92
C ASN A 48 -5.82 9.03 -19.45
N THR A 49 -4.87 8.10 -19.39
CA THR A 49 -5.10 6.76 -18.85
C THR A 49 -5.42 6.82 -17.35
N LEU A 50 -4.65 7.58 -16.59
CA LEU A 50 -4.88 7.78 -15.14
C LEU A 50 -6.21 8.48 -14.86
N LEU A 51 -6.62 9.44 -15.69
CA LEU A 51 -7.93 10.09 -15.60
C LEU A 51 -9.08 9.11 -15.92
N ARG A 52 -8.94 8.33 -17.01
CA ARG A 52 -9.92 7.33 -17.42
C ARG A 52 -10.11 6.24 -16.38
N ASN A 53 -9.03 5.79 -15.77
CA ASN A 53 -9.06 4.82 -14.69
C ASN A 53 -9.45 5.44 -13.34
N LYS A 54 -9.75 6.75 -13.32
CA LYS A 54 -10.11 7.51 -12.13
C LYS A 54 -9.04 7.48 -11.03
N SER A 55 -7.78 7.18 -11.36
CA SER A 55 -6.66 7.20 -10.43
C SER A 55 -6.29 8.63 -10.01
N ILE A 56 -6.45 9.56 -10.92
CA ILE A 56 -6.28 11.00 -10.67
C ILE A 56 -7.54 11.75 -11.10
N LYS A 57 -7.74 12.95 -10.58
CA LYS A 57 -8.76 13.89 -11.04
C LYS A 57 -8.11 15.22 -11.44
N LYS A 58 -8.74 15.90 -12.38
CA LYS A 58 -8.39 17.25 -12.78
C LYS A 58 -9.18 18.23 -11.92
N THR A 59 -8.50 19.10 -11.19
CA THR A 59 -9.13 20.11 -10.34
C THR A 59 -9.30 21.44 -11.04
N ASP A 60 -8.39 21.79 -11.97
CA ASP A 60 -8.43 22.99 -12.78
C ASP A 60 -7.64 22.76 -14.07
N ARG A 61 -7.56 23.76 -14.97
CA ARG A 61 -6.84 23.67 -16.25
C ARG A 61 -5.36 23.36 -16.03
N GLY A 62 -4.96 22.12 -16.33
CA GLY A 62 -3.58 21.64 -16.16
C GLY A 62 -3.17 21.34 -14.73
N ILE A 63 -4.12 21.23 -13.79
CA ILE A 63 -3.86 20.87 -12.40
C ILE A 63 -4.50 19.52 -12.09
N TYR A 64 -3.71 18.62 -11.53
CA TYR A 64 -4.09 17.25 -11.22
C TYR A 64 -3.82 16.91 -9.76
N VAL A 65 -4.65 16.07 -9.19
CA VAL A 65 -4.51 15.53 -7.83
C VAL A 65 -4.91 14.06 -7.85
N ILE A 66 -4.37 13.30 -6.92
CA ILE A 66 -4.77 11.90 -6.76
C ILE A 66 -6.26 11.79 -6.42
N ASN A 67 -6.94 10.81 -6.98
CA ASN A 67 -8.35 10.58 -6.67
C ASN A 67 -8.47 9.58 -5.51
N GLN A 68 -8.59 10.08 -4.31
CA GLN A 68 -8.68 9.29 -3.08
C GLN A 68 -9.92 8.36 -3.01
N ASN A 69 -10.87 8.49 -3.95
CA ASN A 69 -12.17 7.79 -3.88
C ASN A 69 -12.33 6.59 -4.83
N GLN A 70 -11.30 6.15 -5.58
CA GLN A 70 -11.44 5.01 -6.48
C GLN A 70 -10.11 4.23 -6.58
N GLY A 71 -10.15 2.96 -6.33
CA GLY A 71 -9.15 1.89 -6.38
C GLY A 71 -8.02 2.00 -7.41
N GLY A 72 -7.11 2.93 -7.20
CA GLY A 72 -5.79 2.95 -7.83
C GLY A 72 -4.79 3.11 -6.71
N ILE A 73 -3.72 2.38 -6.75
CA ILE A 73 -2.61 2.25 -5.77
C ILE A 73 -2.89 3.06 -4.51
N SER A 74 -3.44 2.42 -3.51
CA SER A 74 -3.68 3.00 -2.20
C SER A 74 -2.34 3.50 -1.68
N LEU A 75 -2.20 4.81 -1.55
CA LEU A 75 -1.10 5.42 -0.81
C LEU A 75 -1.32 5.32 0.70
N MET A 76 -2.27 4.49 1.10
CA MET A 76 -2.37 4.09 2.49
C MET A 76 -1.09 3.35 2.84
N LYS A 77 -0.43 3.80 3.88
CA LYS A 77 0.71 3.09 4.44
C LYS A 77 0.27 1.68 4.79
N THR A 78 1.12 0.70 4.57
CA THR A 78 0.76 -0.69 4.89
C THR A 78 0.89 -0.93 6.39
N CYS A 79 -0.18 -1.41 6.99
CA CYS A 79 -0.16 -2.00 8.33
C CYS A 79 -0.23 -3.52 8.18
N PHE A 80 0.88 -4.21 8.40
CA PHE A 80 0.89 -5.67 8.38
C PHE A 80 0.44 -6.23 9.72
N VAL A 81 -0.54 -7.13 9.69
CA VAL A 81 -1.13 -7.72 10.90
C VAL A 81 -0.68 -9.15 11.04
N VAL A 82 0.02 -9.42 12.13
CA VAL A 82 0.38 -10.78 12.56
C VAL A 82 -0.57 -11.21 13.67
N SER A 83 -1.21 -12.35 13.50
CA SER A 83 -2.21 -12.88 14.42
C SER A 83 -2.21 -14.40 14.43
N PRO A 84 -2.70 -15.06 15.48
CA PRO A 84 -2.91 -16.50 15.46
C PRO A 84 -3.92 -16.85 14.37
N ILE A 85 -3.48 -17.59 13.35
CA ILE A 85 -4.35 -18.10 12.29
C ILE A 85 -4.56 -19.59 12.58
N GLY A 86 -5.70 -19.93 13.19
CA GLY A 86 -6.11 -21.31 13.40
C GLY A 86 -6.78 -21.92 12.18
N ASP A 87 -7.14 -23.19 12.26
CA ASP A 87 -7.89 -23.89 11.24
C ASP A 87 -9.23 -23.20 10.95
N ILE A 88 -9.72 -23.34 9.72
CA ILE A 88 -11.01 -22.80 9.30
C ILE A 88 -12.11 -23.31 10.25
N GLY A 89 -12.85 -22.36 10.83
CA GLY A 89 -13.94 -22.67 11.76
C GLY A 89 -13.51 -22.87 13.22
N SER A 90 -12.20 -22.83 13.53
CA SER A 90 -11.73 -22.85 14.91
C SER A 90 -12.08 -21.55 15.64
N GLU A 91 -12.17 -21.62 16.97
CA GLU A 91 -12.40 -20.44 17.82
C GLU A 91 -11.30 -19.38 17.63
N THR A 92 -10.04 -19.83 17.50
CA THR A 92 -8.89 -18.97 17.21
C THR A 92 -9.10 -18.20 15.92
N ARG A 93 -9.50 -18.89 14.85
CA ARG A 93 -9.76 -18.27 13.55
C ARG A 93 -10.91 -17.27 13.62
N ILE A 94 -12.01 -17.64 14.24
CA ILE A 94 -13.19 -16.78 14.38
C ILE A 94 -12.84 -15.50 15.15
N ASN A 95 -12.07 -15.61 16.23
CA ASN A 95 -11.67 -14.47 17.04
C ASN A 95 -10.69 -13.55 16.29
N ALA A 96 -9.69 -14.12 15.61
CA ALA A 96 -8.75 -13.37 14.77
C ALA A 96 -9.46 -12.62 13.62
N ASP A 97 -10.44 -13.26 12.98
CA ASP A 97 -11.24 -12.64 11.91
C ASP A 97 -12.12 -11.49 12.43
N LYS A 98 -12.73 -11.65 13.60
CA LYS A 98 -13.49 -10.59 14.25
C LYS A 98 -12.62 -9.40 14.62
N LEU A 99 -11.48 -9.65 15.27
CA LEU A 99 -10.52 -8.61 15.65
C LEU A 99 -10.03 -7.83 14.43
N PHE A 100 -9.64 -8.55 13.37
CA PHE A 100 -9.18 -7.94 12.12
C PHE A 100 -10.28 -7.09 11.48
N LYS A 101 -11.46 -7.66 11.27
CA LYS A 101 -12.56 -7.03 10.52
C LYS A 101 -13.21 -5.86 11.27
N TYR A 102 -13.43 -5.99 12.57
CA TYR A 102 -14.25 -5.03 13.31
C TYR A 102 -13.44 -4.00 14.11
N ILE A 103 -12.15 -4.26 14.34
CA ILE A 103 -11.30 -3.37 15.12
C ILE A 103 -10.10 -2.89 14.29
N ILE A 104 -9.23 -3.81 13.84
CA ILE A 104 -7.96 -3.41 13.23
C ILE A 104 -8.18 -2.68 11.90
N SER A 105 -8.93 -3.29 10.98
CA SER A 105 -9.14 -2.72 9.63
C SER A 105 -9.78 -1.33 9.66
N PRO A 106 -10.90 -1.09 10.37
CA PRO A 106 -11.52 0.24 10.44
C PRO A 106 -10.62 1.30 11.10
N VAL A 107 -9.87 0.93 12.14
CA VAL A 107 -8.94 1.86 12.81
C VAL A 107 -7.76 2.18 11.90
N CYS A 108 -7.18 1.19 11.23
CA CYS A 108 -6.12 1.41 10.24
C CYS A 108 -6.58 2.37 9.14
N GLU A 109 -7.76 2.14 8.55
CA GLU A 109 -8.34 3.02 7.52
C GLU A 109 -8.50 4.45 8.02
N SER A 110 -9.01 4.64 9.24
CA SER A 110 -9.18 5.98 9.83
C SER A 110 -7.85 6.71 10.07
N CYS A 111 -6.76 5.95 10.22
CA CYS A 111 -5.39 6.45 10.40
C CYS A 111 -4.58 6.53 9.09
N GLY A 112 -5.17 6.25 7.94
CA GLY A 112 -4.49 6.28 6.65
C GLY A 112 -3.62 5.06 6.37
N PHE A 113 -3.93 3.91 6.99
CA PHE A 113 -3.27 2.64 6.75
C PHE A 113 -4.21 1.63 6.08
N GLU A 114 -3.65 0.83 5.20
CA GLU A 114 -4.27 -0.40 4.70
C GLU A 114 -3.81 -1.57 5.57
N ALA A 115 -4.76 -2.21 6.25
CA ALA A 115 -4.47 -3.40 7.05
C ALA A 115 -4.39 -4.63 6.14
N VAL A 116 -3.27 -5.35 6.20
CA VAL A 116 -3.03 -6.58 5.42
C VAL A 116 -2.64 -7.70 6.36
N ARG A 117 -3.32 -8.85 6.30
CA ARG A 117 -2.99 -10.07 7.04
C ARG A 117 -2.51 -11.15 6.05
N VAL A 118 -1.60 -12.03 6.49
CA VAL A 118 -0.91 -12.99 5.59
C VAL A 118 -1.86 -13.92 4.83
N ASP A 119 -2.97 -14.32 5.41
CA ASP A 119 -3.97 -15.20 4.78
C ASP A 119 -4.78 -14.52 3.66
N GLN A 120 -4.63 -13.22 3.49
CA GLN A 120 -5.22 -12.44 2.40
C GLN A 120 -4.26 -12.23 1.22
N ILE A 121 -3.03 -12.72 1.34
CA ILE A 121 -1.99 -12.58 0.31
C ILE A 121 -2.04 -13.84 -0.58
N ASN A 122 -2.48 -13.67 -1.83
CA ASN A 122 -2.61 -14.76 -2.82
C ASN A 122 -1.30 -15.04 -3.58
N ASP A 123 -0.12 -14.90 -2.96
CA ASP A 123 1.15 -15.21 -3.60
C ASP A 123 1.51 -16.68 -3.43
N SER A 124 1.77 -17.34 -4.57
CA SER A 124 2.16 -18.76 -4.65
C SER A 124 3.61 -19.02 -4.25
N ASP A 125 4.40 -17.96 -4.10
CA ASP A 125 5.79 -18.03 -3.64
C ASP A 125 5.85 -18.25 -2.12
N SER A 126 6.94 -18.78 -1.63
CA SER A 126 7.12 -19.19 -0.23
C SER A 126 6.43 -18.22 0.76
N ILE A 127 5.36 -18.66 1.39
CA ILE A 127 4.58 -17.88 2.40
C ILE A 127 5.52 -17.28 3.45
N THR A 128 6.55 -18.00 3.87
CA THR A 128 7.55 -17.55 4.85
C THR A 128 8.32 -16.32 4.35
N GLN A 129 8.75 -16.31 3.09
CA GLN A 129 9.47 -15.16 2.54
C GLN A 129 8.57 -13.93 2.46
N THR A 130 7.33 -14.12 2.02
CA THR A 130 6.34 -13.04 1.96
C THR A 130 6.07 -12.43 3.34
N ILE A 131 5.97 -13.25 4.39
CA ILE A 131 5.82 -12.75 5.77
C ILE A 131 7.02 -11.90 6.17
N ILE A 132 8.24 -12.40 5.94
CA ILE A 132 9.48 -11.67 6.29
C ILE A 132 9.54 -10.35 5.54
N ASP A 133 9.28 -10.34 4.25
CA ASP A 133 9.29 -9.13 3.43
C ASP A 133 8.26 -8.10 3.92
N LYS A 134 7.07 -8.53 4.31
CA LYS A 134 6.05 -7.65 4.91
C LYS A 134 6.45 -7.15 6.28
N LEU A 135 7.03 -7.99 7.13
CA LEU A 135 7.56 -7.57 8.43
C LEU A 135 8.64 -6.50 8.29
N LEU A 136 9.49 -6.58 7.27
CA LEU A 136 10.59 -5.64 7.04
C LEU A 136 10.14 -4.36 6.31
N SER A 137 9.19 -4.46 5.38
CA SER A 137 8.83 -3.34 4.49
C SER A 137 7.67 -2.49 4.98
N SER A 138 6.68 -3.07 5.69
CA SER A 138 5.48 -2.34 6.13
C SER A 138 5.80 -1.17 7.06
N GLU A 139 5.03 -0.09 6.95
CA GLU A 139 5.23 1.10 7.78
C GLU A 139 4.86 0.84 9.25
N LEU A 140 3.85 -0.01 9.48
CA LEU A 140 3.40 -0.42 10.80
C LEU A 140 3.20 -1.94 10.85
N VAL A 141 3.47 -2.55 11.98
CA VAL A 141 3.05 -3.93 12.29
C VAL A 141 2.15 -3.92 13.52
N ILE A 142 1.04 -4.64 13.47
CA ILE A 142 0.21 -4.93 14.65
C ILE A 142 0.33 -6.42 14.94
N ALA A 143 0.64 -6.75 16.21
CA ALA A 143 0.79 -8.12 16.65
C ALA A 143 -0.30 -8.50 17.65
N ASP A 144 -1.19 -9.40 17.24
CA ASP A 144 -2.17 -10.01 18.13
C ASP A 144 -1.54 -11.19 18.89
N ILE A 145 -1.18 -10.95 20.13
CA ILE A 145 -0.54 -11.95 21.00
C ILE A 145 -1.54 -12.87 21.73
N SER A 146 -2.82 -12.84 21.35
CA SER A 146 -3.85 -13.71 21.91
C SER A 146 -3.46 -15.18 21.82
N GLY A 147 -3.75 -15.94 22.85
CA GLY A 147 -3.42 -17.37 22.88
C GLY A 147 -1.93 -17.71 22.93
N HIS A 148 -1.03 -16.72 23.07
CA HIS A 148 0.42 -16.91 23.18
C HIS A 148 1.01 -17.74 22.02
N ASN A 149 0.56 -17.48 20.77
CA ASN A 149 1.02 -18.22 19.61
C ASN A 149 2.53 -17.99 19.36
N PRO A 150 3.36 -19.04 19.32
CA PRO A 150 4.80 -18.90 19.20
C PRO A 150 5.25 -18.28 17.87
N ASN A 151 4.48 -18.45 16.78
CA ASN A 151 4.80 -17.86 15.48
C ASN A 151 4.67 -16.32 15.54
N VAL A 152 3.62 -15.82 16.21
CA VAL A 152 3.45 -14.37 16.41
C VAL A 152 4.62 -13.77 17.20
N PHE A 153 5.09 -14.46 18.24
CA PHE A 153 6.27 -14.00 19.01
C PHE A 153 7.55 -14.03 18.17
N TYR A 154 7.71 -15.02 17.30
CA TYR A 154 8.83 -15.07 16.38
C TYR A 154 8.80 -13.89 15.39
N GLU A 155 7.65 -13.62 14.79
CA GLU A 155 7.40 -12.51 13.89
C GLU A 155 7.62 -11.15 14.57
N MET A 156 7.13 -10.99 15.81
CA MET A 156 7.43 -9.82 16.65
C MET A 156 8.94 -9.64 16.87
N GLY A 157 9.66 -10.72 17.18
CA GLY A 157 11.11 -10.69 17.35
C GLY A 157 11.81 -10.21 16.08
N TYR A 158 11.39 -10.71 14.93
CA TYR A 158 11.90 -10.27 13.63
C TYR A 158 11.68 -8.77 13.39
N ARG A 159 10.46 -8.28 13.65
CA ARG A 159 10.15 -6.86 13.52
C ARG A 159 10.93 -5.98 14.49
N LYS A 160 11.12 -6.43 15.72
CA LYS A 160 11.91 -5.73 16.75
C LYS A 160 13.39 -5.55 16.38
N CYS A 161 13.93 -6.35 15.46
CA CYS A 161 15.27 -6.15 14.90
C CYS A 161 15.36 -4.98 13.92
N THR A 162 14.23 -4.35 13.60
CA THR A 162 14.15 -3.14 12.77
C THR A 162 13.84 -1.92 13.63
N ASP A 163 14.18 -0.72 13.15
CA ASP A 163 13.80 0.55 13.81
C ASP A 163 12.35 0.97 13.50
N ARG A 164 11.55 0.07 12.95
CA ARG A 164 10.19 0.36 12.52
C ARG A 164 9.16 0.03 13.59
N PRO A 165 8.04 0.78 13.67
CA PRO A 165 7.05 0.62 14.74
C PRO A 165 6.33 -0.71 14.68
N ILE A 166 6.06 -1.27 15.88
CA ILE A 166 5.19 -2.41 16.14
C ILE A 166 4.36 -2.14 17.40
N ILE A 167 3.08 -2.48 17.34
CA ILE A 167 2.09 -2.36 18.42
C ILE A 167 1.59 -3.75 18.81
#